data_ce7728184ec0e33f7cf2779128d8ba89
#
_entry.id   ce7728184ec0e33f7cf2779128d8ba89
#
_cell.length_a   1.000
_cell.length_b   1.000
_cell.length_c   1.000
_cell.angle_alpha   90.00
_cell.angle_beta   90.00
_cell.angle_gamma   90.00
#
_symmetry.space_group_name_H-M   'P 1'
#
loop_
_entity.id
_entity.type
_entity.pdbx_description
1 polymer ?
#
loop_
_entity_poly.entity_id
_entity_poly.type
_entity_poly.pdbx_seq_one_letter_code
_entity_poly.pdbx_strand_id
1 'polypeptide(L)'
;FDIAPGTSSYANTQSGVADEIHVAVVDEDGKWSGTKNQVLETFSSLSLGEDAKTPEGNSNYYKEIINRRSAYVWWSGHNSTNTNAGNKVAGTTFVGGTAVQNSSLVNGRDGATPSNADYINGYNFFKNSEEVDCSFILGSSANQTRAVHLVNEIAEYRKDCLAVLSPEKADVVDNSRFSGSEAEDIVAFRNSLPSSSYAVFDSGWKYQYDKFNDLYRNIPL
;
A
#
# COMPACT_ATOMS: atom_id res chain seq x y z
N PHE A 1 27.76 -1.32 11.22
CA PHE A 1 27.52 -0.59 12.48
C PHE A 1 28.83 -0.40 13.21
N ASP A 2 29.06 0.79 13.74
CA ASP A 2 30.35 1.12 14.37
C ASP A 2 30.46 0.63 15.82
N ILE A 3 29.33 0.52 16.51
CA ILE A 3 29.23 0.09 17.91
C ILE A 3 28.19 -1.04 18.02
N ALA A 4 28.36 -1.92 18.97
CA ALA A 4 27.35 -2.91 19.34
C ALA A 4 26.14 -2.23 20.00
N PRO A 5 24.92 -2.76 19.86
CA PRO A 5 23.77 -2.25 20.60
C PRO A 5 23.93 -2.50 22.10
N GLY A 6 23.45 -1.57 22.88
CA GLY A 6 23.63 -1.60 24.33
C GLY A 6 22.44 -1.02 25.08
N THR A 7 22.72 -0.11 25.99
CA THR A 7 21.71 0.65 26.74
C THR A 7 21.74 2.10 26.28
N SER A 8 20.60 2.59 25.77
CA SER A 8 20.49 3.97 25.33
C SER A 8 20.64 4.97 26.49
N SER A 9 21.06 6.19 26.20
CA SER A 9 21.15 7.26 27.20
C SER A 9 19.79 7.48 27.89
N TYR A 10 18.68 7.39 27.14
CA TYR A 10 17.34 7.51 27.71
C TYR A 10 17.06 6.37 28.69
N ALA A 11 17.28 5.12 28.29
CA ALA A 11 17.08 3.97 29.16
C ALA A 11 17.93 4.05 30.44
N ASN A 12 19.16 4.46 30.30
CA ASN A 12 20.07 4.60 31.46
C ASN A 12 19.52 5.60 32.49
N THR A 13 18.95 6.72 32.07
CA THR A 13 18.30 7.70 32.98
C THR A 13 17.05 7.17 33.66
N GLN A 14 16.41 6.17 33.09
CA GLN A 14 15.17 5.55 33.58
C GLN A 14 15.40 4.20 34.28
N SER A 15 16.65 3.86 34.58
CA SER A 15 17.05 2.54 35.13
C SER A 15 16.63 1.36 34.23
N GLY A 16 16.47 1.59 32.94
CA GLY A 16 16.29 0.56 31.92
C GLY A 16 17.65 0.00 31.47
N VAL A 17 17.69 -1.22 30.97
CA VAL A 17 18.93 -1.91 30.57
C VAL A 17 18.75 -2.62 29.24
N ALA A 18 19.76 -2.55 28.36
CA ALA A 18 19.90 -3.32 27.12
C ALA A 18 18.73 -3.14 26.14
N ASP A 19 18.29 -1.92 25.98
CA ASP A 19 17.15 -1.59 25.14
C ASP A 19 17.50 -1.41 23.65
N GLU A 20 18.78 -1.29 23.29
CA GLU A 20 19.15 -1.00 21.91
C GLU A 20 19.22 -2.24 21.03
N ILE A 21 18.82 -2.05 19.77
CA ILE A 21 19.02 -3.00 18.68
C ILE A 21 19.51 -2.26 17.42
N HIS A 22 20.16 -3.00 16.53
CA HIS A 22 20.46 -2.57 15.18
C HIS A 22 19.64 -3.38 14.19
N VAL A 23 19.15 -2.72 13.13
CA VAL A 23 18.40 -3.37 12.05
C VAL A 23 19.07 -3.06 10.73
N ALA A 24 19.28 -4.08 9.91
CA ALA A 24 19.73 -3.95 8.53
C ALA A 24 18.74 -4.64 7.60
N VAL A 25 18.39 -3.98 6.49
CA VAL A 25 17.61 -4.56 5.40
C VAL A 25 18.57 -4.91 4.28
N VAL A 26 18.58 -6.17 3.87
CA VAL A 26 19.54 -6.70 2.90
C VAL A 26 18.79 -7.29 1.70
N ASP A 27 19.22 -6.98 0.51
CA ASP A 27 18.75 -7.59 -0.74
C ASP A 27 19.44 -8.94 -0.96
N GLU A 28 18.88 -9.98 -0.36
CA GLU A 28 19.47 -11.32 -0.36
C GLU A 28 19.69 -11.86 -1.79
N ASP A 29 18.72 -11.66 -2.65
CA ASP A 29 18.71 -12.18 -4.03
C ASP A 29 19.25 -11.19 -5.07
N GLY A 30 19.42 -9.92 -4.71
CA GLY A 30 19.81 -8.87 -5.65
C GLY A 30 18.69 -8.40 -6.57
N LYS A 31 17.42 -8.64 -6.21
CA LYS A 31 16.28 -8.28 -7.06
C LYS A 31 15.94 -6.79 -7.04
N TRP A 32 16.31 -6.10 -6.00
CA TRP A 32 16.06 -4.66 -5.83
C TRP A 32 17.23 -3.81 -6.32
N SER A 33 18.44 -4.19 -5.95
CA SER A 33 19.67 -3.44 -6.21
C SER A 33 20.44 -3.93 -7.43
N GLY A 34 20.12 -5.13 -7.92
CA GLY A 34 20.92 -5.83 -8.93
C GLY A 34 22.15 -6.57 -8.34
N THR A 35 22.43 -6.44 -7.05
CA THR A 35 23.59 -7.05 -6.40
C THR A 35 23.15 -7.87 -5.18
N LYS A 36 23.51 -9.15 -5.19
CA LYS A 36 23.24 -10.05 -4.06
C LYS A 36 23.89 -9.54 -2.77
N ASN A 37 23.15 -9.69 -1.65
CA ASN A 37 23.56 -9.30 -0.31
C ASN A 37 23.90 -7.81 -0.16
N GLN A 38 23.38 -6.97 -1.06
CA GLN A 38 23.51 -5.52 -0.91
C GLN A 38 22.69 -5.04 0.28
N VAL A 39 23.33 -4.29 1.19
CA VAL A 39 22.60 -3.61 2.26
C VAL A 39 21.82 -2.44 1.66
N LEU A 40 20.50 -2.47 1.84
CA LEU A 40 19.57 -1.45 1.34
C LEU A 40 19.39 -0.33 2.36
N GLU A 41 19.19 -0.69 3.61
CA GLU A 41 18.98 0.25 4.73
C GLU A 41 19.64 -0.25 6.01
N THR A 42 20.04 0.70 6.84
CA THR A 42 20.53 0.44 8.19
C THR A 42 19.89 1.38 9.19
N PHE A 43 19.51 0.83 10.32
CA PHE A 43 19.01 1.58 11.47
C PHE A 43 19.85 1.21 12.69
N SER A 44 20.58 2.16 13.23
CA SER A 44 21.46 1.95 14.38
C SER A 44 20.81 2.43 15.67
N SER A 45 21.11 1.76 16.77
CA SER A 45 20.76 2.16 18.14
C SER A 45 19.28 2.52 18.32
N LEU A 46 18.40 1.71 17.73
CA LEU A 46 16.95 1.81 17.95
C LEU A 46 16.59 1.17 19.29
N SER A 47 15.65 1.75 20.02
CA SER A 47 15.21 1.21 21.30
C SER A 47 14.03 0.24 21.15
N LEU A 48 14.04 -0.82 21.96
CA LEU A 48 12.92 -1.74 22.14
C LEU A 48 11.80 -1.14 23.03
N GLY A 49 12.10 -0.07 23.77
CA GLY A 49 11.15 0.60 24.65
C GLY A 49 10.20 1.55 23.91
N GLU A 50 8.90 1.44 24.18
CA GLU A 50 7.88 2.21 23.46
C GLU A 50 7.94 3.73 23.69
N ASP A 51 8.45 4.15 24.86
CA ASP A 51 8.58 5.56 25.27
C ASP A 51 10.00 6.12 25.11
N ALA A 52 10.90 5.34 24.52
CA ALA A 52 12.28 5.76 24.33
C ALA A 52 12.41 6.98 23.42
N LYS A 53 13.32 7.89 23.79
CA LYS A 53 13.57 9.14 23.07
C LYS A 53 15.04 9.32 22.76
N THR A 54 15.29 10.03 21.65
CA THR A 54 16.60 10.56 21.33
C THR A 54 16.93 11.76 22.26
N PRO A 55 18.20 12.21 22.34
CA PRO A 55 18.55 13.42 23.08
C PRO A 55 17.76 14.67 22.65
N GLU A 56 17.32 14.74 21.39
CA GLU A 56 16.52 15.82 20.84
C GLU A 56 15.01 15.70 21.16
N GLY A 57 14.60 14.63 21.88
CA GLY A 57 13.23 14.41 22.32
C GLY A 57 12.33 13.68 21.32
N ASN A 58 12.86 13.26 20.18
CA ASN A 58 12.10 12.47 19.21
C ASN A 58 11.97 11.02 19.64
N SER A 59 10.94 10.31 19.17
CA SER A 59 10.83 8.87 19.40
C SER A 59 12.04 8.12 18.84
N ASN A 60 12.60 7.21 19.66
CA ASN A 60 13.62 6.25 19.24
C ASN A 60 13.08 4.80 19.25
N TYR A 61 11.77 4.63 19.38
CA TYR A 61 11.13 3.32 19.37
C TYR A 61 11.26 2.67 18.01
N TYR A 62 11.84 1.48 17.95
CA TYR A 62 12.19 0.81 16.69
C TYR A 62 11.00 0.61 15.77
N LYS A 63 9.81 0.27 16.30
CA LYS A 63 8.58 0.12 15.52
C LYS A 63 8.21 1.41 14.77
N GLU A 64 8.22 2.53 15.47
CA GLU A 64 7.86 3.82 14.89
C GLU A 64 8.89 4.29 13.86
N ILE A 65 10.18 4.11 14.19
CA ILE A 65 11.26 4.52 13.28
C ILE A 65 11.23 3.70 12.00
N ILE A 66 11.10 2.38 12.08
CA ILE A 66 11.03 1.51 10.91
C ILE A 66 9.82 1.89 10.05
N ASN A 67 8.62 1.95 10.64
CA ASN A 67 7.40 2.28 9.89
C ASN A 67 7.41 3.66 9.23
N ARG A 68 8.12 4.62 9.82
CA ARG A 68 8.19 5.99 9.28
C ARG A 68 9.31 6.18 8.26
N ARG A 69 10.42 5.47 8.38
CA ARG A 69 11.64 5.75 7.62
C ARG A 69 12.02 4.70 6.60
N SER A 70 11.61 3.43 6.80
CA SER A 70 11.96 2.38 5.85
C SER A 70 11.15 2.52 4.56
N ALA A 71 11.83 2.35 3.42
CA ALA A 71 11.22 2.23 2.11
C ALA A 71 10.93 0.77 1.73
N TYR A 72 11.41 -0.20 2.49
CA TYR A 72 11.37 -1.62 2.10
C TYR A 72 10.58 -2.50 3.05
N VAL A 73 10.53 -2.18 4.34
CA VAL A 73 9.93 -3.07 5.35
C VAL A 73 8.99 -2.31 6.29
N TRP A 74 7.99 -3.05 6.80
CA TRP A 74 7.06 -2.58 7.82
C TRP A 74 7.12 -3.52 9.02
N TRP A 75 7.02 -2.95 10.19
CA TRP A 75 6.92 -3.73 11.41
C TRP A 75 5.59 -4.47 11.49
N SER A 76 5.61 -5.77 11.80
CA SER A 76 4.42 -6.61 11.93
C SER A 76 4.24 -7.19 13.34
N GLY A 77 5.31 -7.31 14.11
CA GLY A 77 5.25 -7.88 15.46
C GLY A 77 6.61 -7.85 16.16
N HIS A 78 6.59 -8.02 17.47
CA HIS A 78 7.82 -8.18 18.25
C HIS A 78 8.42 -9.55 18.00
N ASN A 79 9.74 -9.58 17.84
CA ASN A 79 10.44 -10.85 17.77
C ASN A 79 10.38 -11.53 19.16
N SER A 80 10.02 -12.80 19.20
CA SER A 80 9.91 -13.57 20.44
C SER A 80 11.19 -13.68 21.25
N THR A 81 12.34 -13.45 20.60
CA THR A 81 13.65 -13.42 21.28
C THR A 81 13.93 -12.08 21.95
N ASN A 82 13.19 -11.02 21.63
CA ASN A 82 13.33 -9.71 22.23
C ASN A 82 12.38 -9.57 23.40
N THR A 83 12.79 -10.04 24.55
CA THR A 83 12.00 -9.97 25.79
C THR A 83 11.73 -8.52 26.17
N ASN A 84 10.51 -8.24 26.59
CA ASN A 84 10.00 -6.93 26.99
C ASN A 84 9.93 -5.87 25.88
N ALA A 85 10.18 -6.22 24.61
CA ALA A 85 10.00 -5.28 23.50
C ALA A 85 8.58 -4.70 23.49
N GLY A 86 8.47 -3.38 23.38
CA GLY A 86 7.19 -2.66 23.45
C GLY A 86 6.73 -2.28 24.84
N ASN A 87 7.47 -2.63 25.89
CA ASN A 87 7.23 -2.12 27.24
C ASN A 87 7.85 -0.72 27.41
N LYS A 88 7.43 -0.02 28.47
CA LYS A 88 8.08 1.24 28.88
C LYS A 88 9.49 0.97 29.40
N VAL A 89 10.36 1.93 29.20
CA VAL A 89 11.79 1.80 29.53
C VAL A 89 12.04 1.76 31.04
N ALA A 90 11.26 2.48 31.83
CA ALA A 90 11.50 2.66 33.25
C ALA A 90 11.61 1.33 34.02
N GLY A 91 12.79 1.07 34.57
CA GLY A 91 13.12 -0.13 35.33
C GLY A 91 13.06 -1.44 34.56
N THR A 92 12.98 -1.41 33.23
CA THR A 92 12.83 -2.59 32.39
C THR A 92 14.19 -3.08 31.91
N THR A 93 14.47 -4.36 32.11
CA THR A 93 15.57 -5.04 31.42
C THR A 93 15.06 -5.64 30.14
N PHE A 94 15.54 -5.12 29.02
CA PHE A 94 15.26 -5.68 27.70
C PHE A 94 16.27 -6.78 27.39
N VAL A 95 15.86 -7.76 26.61
CA VAL A 95 16.76 -8.74 26.06
C VAL A 95 16.65 -8.64 24.55
N GLY A 96 17.54 -7.85 23.96
CA GLY A 96 17.83 -7.96 22.53
C GLY A 96 18.53 -9.29 22.30
N GLY A 97 18.31 -9.95 21.18
CA GLY A 97 18.94 -11.25 20.93
C GLY A 97 20.45 -11.25 21.20
N THR A 98 20.94 -12.30 21.80
CA THR A 98 22.38 -12.46 22.12
C THR A 98 23.25 -12.72 20.89
N ALA A 99 22.64 -12.86 19.71
CA ALA A 99 23.29 -13.08 18.42
C ALA A 99 22.53 -12.37 17.30
N VAL A 100 23.19 -12.22 16.16
CA VAL A 100 22.56 -11.71 14.94
C VAL A 100 21.38 -12.59 14.56
N GLN A 101 20.22 -11.96 14.43
CA GLN A 101 18.99 -12.61 13.97
C GLN A 101 18.84 -12.33 12.48
N ASN A 102 18.93 -13.36 11.63
CA ASN A 102 18.66 -13.26 10.21
C ASN A 102 17.31 -13.93 9.90
N SER A 103 16.49 -13.25 9.13
CA SER A 103 15.21 -13.79 8.68
C SER A 103 14.94 -13.30 7.26
N SER A 104 14.77 -14.24 6.34
CA SER A 104 14.34 -13.92 4.98
C SER A 104 12.83 -13.68 4.96
N LEU A 105 12.39 -12.63 4.28
CA LEU A 105 10.98 -12.40 4.00
C LEU A 105 10.56 -13.34 2.86
N VAL A 106 9.75 -14.32 3.19
CA VAL A 106 9.29 -15.36 2.27
C VAL A 106 7.78 -15.39 2.17
N ASN A 107 7.26 -16.10 1.16
CA ASN A 107 5.83 -16.27 0.94
C ASN A 107 5.04 -14.96 0.70
N GLY A 108 5.73 -13.94 0.18
CA GLY A 108 5.03 -12.76 -0.34
C GLY A 108 3.99 -13.20 -1.38
N ARG A 109 2.79 -12.66 -1.30
CA ARG A 109 1.70 -12.90 -2.25
C ARG A 109 1.06 -11.59 -2.60
N ASP A 110 0.68 -11.45 -3.87
CA ASP A 110 -0.25 -10.41 -4.26
C ASP A 110 -1.57 -10.61 -3.51
N GLY A 111 -2.24 -9.52 -3.19
CA GLY A 111 -3.57 -9.58 -2.62
C GLY A 111 -4.54 -10.35 -3.52
N ALA A 112 -5.63 -10.85 -2.96
CA ALA A 112 -6.73 -11.37 -3.76
C ALA A 112 -7.28 -10.27 -4.67
N THR A 113 -7.81 -10.65 -5.84
CA THR A 113 -8.53 -9.71 -6.70
C THR A 113 -9.66 -9.06 -5.90
N PRO A 114 -9.70 -7.72 -5.79
CA PRO A 114 -10.75 -7.06 -5.02
C PRO A 114 -12.14 -7.39 -5.56
N SER A 115 -13.09 -7.62 -4.67
CA SER A 115 -14.50 -7.78 -5.02
C SER A 115 -15.13 -6.44 -5.42
N ASN A 116 -16.33 -6.47 -6.02
CA ASN A 116 -17.07 -5.24 -6.28
C ASN A 116 -17.35 -4.43 -5.01
N ALA A 117 -17.58 -5.10 -3.88
CA ALA A 117 -17.79 -4.45 -2.61
C ALA A 117 -16.54 -3.70 -2.12
N ASP A 118 -15.36 -4.27 -2.32
CA ASP A 118 -14.11 -3.62 -1.94
C ASP A 118 -13.87 -2.34 -2.76
N TYR A 119 -14.13 -2.39 -4.06
CA TYR A 119 -14.06 -1.21 -4.93
C TYR A 119 -15.09 -0.14 -4.51
N ILE A 120 -16.33 -0.53 -4.23
CA ILE A 120 -17.40 0.37 -3.80
C ILE A 120 -17.03 1.02 -2.46
N ASN A 121 -16.51 0.25 -1.51
CA ASN A 121 -16.02 0.78 -0.25
C ASN A 121 -14.88 1.79 -0.44
N GLY A 122 -13.95 1.50 -1.35
CA GLY A 122 -12.88 2.43 -1.71
C GLY A 122 -13.41 3.74 -2.30
N TYR A 123 -14.36 3.66 -3.25
CA TYR A 123 -14.96 4.86 -3.83
C TYR A 123 -15.80 5.67 -2.85
N ASN A 124 -16.41 5.05 -1.86
CA ASN A 124 -17.19 5.75 -0.84
C ASN A 124 -16.35 6.72 0.02
N PHE A 125 -15.03 6.53 0.13
CA PHE A 125 -14.15 7.52 0.76
C PHE A 125 -14.11 8.87 0.01
N PHE A 126 -14.47 8.88 -1.27
CA PHE A 126 -14.54 10.08 -2.09
C PHE A 126 -15.93 10.70 -2.15
N LYS A 127 -16.92 10.14 -1.44
CA LYS A 127 -18.31 10.60 -1.50
C LYS A 127 -18.52 11.97 -0.84
N ASN A 128 -17.77 12.28 0.22
CA ASN A 128 -17.90 13.55 0.93
C ASN A 128 -17.03 14.62 0.28
N SER A 129 -17.66 15.61 -0.37
CA SER A 129 -16.98 16.73 -1.03
C SER A 129 -16.29 17.70 -0.07
N GLU A 130 -16.72 17.73 1.20
CA GLU A 130 -16.10 18.58 2.22
C GLU A 130 -14.77 18.01 2.74
N GLU A 131 -14.57 16.69 2.62
CA GLU A 131 -13.36 16.00 3.07
C GLU A 131 -12.35 15.79 1.95
N VAL A 132 -12.83 15.55 0.74
CA VAL A 132 -11.98 15.22 -0.41
C VAL A 132 -12.34 16.09 -1.60
N ASP A 133 -11.42 16.94 -2.02
CA ASP A 133 -11.54 17.72 -3.25
C ASP A 133 -11.03 16.89 -4.43
N CYS A 134 -11.91 16.61 -5.41
CA CYS A 134 -11.55 15.91 -6.64
C CYS A 134 -12.45 16.35 -7.80
N SER A 135 -11.86 16.61 -8.97
CA SER A 135 -12.58 17.00 -10.18
C SER A 135 -12.94 15.81 -11.07
N PHE A 136 -12.20 14.71 -10.98
CA PHE A 136 -12.41 13.52 -11.79
C PHE A 136 -12.32 12.27 -10.94
N ILE A 137 -13.20 11.32 -11.23
CA ILE A 137 -13.13 9.96 -10.68
C ILE A 137 -13.02 8.99 -11.86
N LEU A 138 -11.88 8.30 -11.93
CA LEU A 138 -11.59 7.35 -12.98
C LEU A 138 -12.15 5.98 -12.60
N GLY A 139 -13.26 5.59 -13.18
CA GLY A 139 -13.85 4.28 -13.01
C GLY A 139 -13.18 3.20 -13.85
N SER A 140 -12.37 3.61 -14.84
CA SER A 140 -11.69 2.69 -15.75
C SER A 140 -12.68 1.66 -16.31
N SER A 141 -12.31 0.40 -16.44
CA SER A 141 -13.16 -0.72 -16.88
C SER A 141 -14.03 -1.25 -15.74
N ALA A 142 -14.79 -0.38 -15.10
CA ALA A 142 -15.73 -0.80 -14.07
C ALA A 142 -16.85 -1.65 -14.67
N ASN A 143 -17.19 -2.77 -14.04
CA ASN A 143 -18.39 -3.50 -14.43
C ASN A 143 -19.65 -2.69 -14.11
N GLN A 144 -20.82 -3.13 -14.61
CA GLN A 144 -22.09 -2.44 -14.44
C GLN A 144 -22.35 -2.01 -12.98
N THR A 145 -22.14 -2.91 -12.01
CA THR A 145 -22.42 -2.62 -10.59
C THR A 145 -21.58 -1.47 -10.07
N ARG A 146 -20.28 -1.46 -10.38
CA ARG A 146 -19.35 -0.39 -9.97
C ARG A 146 -19.62 0.90 -10.73
N ALA A 147 -19.88 0.81 -12.03
CA ALA A 147 -20.16 1.96 -12.88
C ALA A 147 -21.44 2.69 -12.45
N VAL A 148 -22.53 1.95 -12.19
CA VAL A 148 -23.78 2.52 -11.66
C VAL A 148 -23.55 3.19 -10.30
N HIS A 149 -22.78 2.56 -9.40
CA HIS A 149 -22.46 3.16 -8.12
C HIS A 149 -21.68 4.47 -8.26
N LEU A 150 -20.65 4.50 -9.12
CA LEU A 150 -19.86 5.71 -9.38
C LEU A 150 -20.72 6.87 -9.91
N VAL A 151 -21.65 6.57 -10.81
CA VAL A 151 -22.53 7.60 -11.37
C VAL A 151 -23.52 8.08 -10.31
N ASN A 152 -24.30 7.18 -9.71
CA ASN A 152 -25.42 7.57 -8.85
C ASN A 152 -25.00 8.03 -7.46
N GLU A 153 -24.08 7.27 -6.85
CA GLU A 153 -23.75 7.44 -5.43
C GLU A 153 -22.56 8.38 -5.20
N ILE A 154 -21.74 8.60 -6.23
CA ILE A 154 -20.59 9.49 -6.12
C ILE A 154 -20.78 10.74 -6.98
N ALA A 155 -20.78 10.63 -8.29
CA ALA A 155 -20.79 11.81 -9.17
C ALA A 155 -22.09 12.63 -9.06
N GLU A 156 -23.27 11.99 -9.14
CA GLU A 156 -24.58 12.65 -8.98
C GLU A 156 -24.82 13.15 -7.55
N TYR A 157 -24.25 12.48 -6.55
CA TYR A 157 -24.36 12.92 -5.16
C TYR A 157 -23.51 14.17 -4.92
N ARG A 158 -22.28 14.18 -5.39
CA ARG A 158 -21.32 15.29 -5.20
C ARG A 158 -21.63 16.50 -6.08
N LYS A 159 -21.87 16.29 -7.38
CA LYS A 159 -22.11 17.31 -8.43
C LYS A 159 -20.95 18.28 -8.67
N ASP A 160 -19.78 18.01 -8.12
CA ASP A 160 -18.54 18.78 -8.26
C ASP A 160 -17.44 18.00 -8.99
N CYS A 161 -17.70 16.75 -9.37
CA CYS A 161 -16.76 15.89 -10.06
C CYS A 161 -17.41 15.16 -11.25
N LEU A 162 -16.55 14.70 -12.17
CA LEU A 162 -16.95 13.94 -13.35
C LEU A 162 -16.46 12.49 -13.24
N ALA A 163 -17.37 11.52 -13.33
CA ALA A 163 -17.01 10.12 -13.45
C ALA A 163 -16.65 9.77 -14.91
N VAL A 164 -15.46 9.22 -15.12
CA VAL A 164 -15.00 8.76 -16.44
C VAL A 164 -15.01 7.24 -16.46
N LEU A 165 -15.76 6.65 -17.37
CA LEU A 165 -16.01 5.22 -17.44
C LEU A 165 -15.64 4.69 -18.83
N SER A 166 -15.10 3.48 -18.87
CA SER A 166 -14.84 2.70 -20.08
C SER A 166 -15.56 1.36 -19.99
N PRO A 167 -15.90 0.71 -21.11
CA PRO A 167 -16.52 -0.61 -21.10
C PRO A 167 -15.57 -1.67 -20.53
N GLU A 168 -16.11 -2.80 -20.14
CA GLU A 168 -15.28 -3.93 -19.72
C GLU A 168 -14.42 -4.44 -20.88
N LYS A 169 -13.23 -4.98 -20.56
CA LYS A 169 -12.33 -5.50 -21.59
C LYS A 169 -13.02 -6.53 -22.51
N ALA A 170 -13.82 -7.40 -21.91
CA ALA A 170 -14.53 -8.46 -22.64
C ALA A 170 -15.57 -7.93 -23.65
N ASP A 171 -16.01 -6.68 -23.52
CA ASP A 171 -16.96 -6.06 -24.44
C ASP A 171 -16.26 -5.48 -25.70
N VAL A 172 -14.95 -5.17 -25.62
CA VAL A 172 -14.23 -4.45 -26.68
C VAL A 172 -13.06 -5.26 -27.24
N VAL A 173 -12.35 -5.96 -26.37
CA VAL A 173 -11.20 -6.78 -26.74
C VAL A 173 -11.61 -8.23 -26.58
N ASP A 174 -11.40 -9.03 -27.58
CA ASP A 174 -11.71 -10.47 -27.60
C ASP A 174 -13.21 -10.81 -27.74
N ASN A 175 -14.13 -9.87 -27.61
CA ASN A 175 -15.60 -10.02 -27.75
C ASN A 175 -16.12 -11.37 -27.21
N SER A 176 -15.73 -11.69 -25.98
CA SER A 176 -15.95 -13.03 -25.40
C SER A 176 -17.20 -13.13 -24.52
N ARG A 177 -17.86 -11.98 -24.27
CA ARG A 177 -18.95 -11.89 -23.27
C ARG A 177 -20.31 -12.24 -23.83
N PHE A 178 -20.61 -11.80 -25.05
CA PHE A 178 -21.88 -12.04 -25.73
C PHE A 178 -21.67 -12.56 -27.15
N SER A 179 -22.72 -13.00 -27.79
CA SER A 179 -22.68 -13.51 -29.16
C SER A 179 -22.81 -12.43 -30.25
N GLY A 180 -22.84 -11.16 -29.85
CA GLY A 180 -22.94 -10.00 -30.73
C GLY A 180 -21.61 -9.49 -31.23
N SER A 181 -21.62 -8.30 -31.79
CA SER A 181 -20.42 -7.54 -32.14
C SER A 181 -19.96 -6.67 -30.94
N GLU A 182 -18.71 -6.24 -30.95
CA GLU A 182 -18.17 -5.29 -29.96
C GLU A 182 -19.03 -4.02 -29.83
N ALA A 183 -19.58 -3.54 -30.96
CA ALA A 183 -20.44 -2.37 -30.97
C ALA A 183 -21.78 -2.62 -30.24
N GLU A 184 -22.36 -3.81 -30.39
CA GLU A 184 -23.58 -4.19 -29.68
C GLU A 184 -23.35 -4.34 -28.19
N ASP A 185 -22.21 -4.91 -27.79
CA ASP A 185 -21.83 -5.06 -26.37
C ASP A 185 -21.61 -3.72 -25.71
N ILE A 186 -20.88 -2.79 -26.36
CA ILE A 186 -20.69 -1.42 -25.88
C ILE A 186 -22.03 -0.69 -25.72
N VAL A 187 -22.93 -0.80 -26.69
CA VAL A 187 -24.28 -0.21 -26.64
C VAL A 187 -25.09 -0.81 -25.50
N ALA A 188 -25.07 -2.13 -25.34
CA ALA A 188 -25.73 -2.83 -24.23
C ALA A 188 -25.24 -2.35 -22.88
N PHE A 189 -23.91 -2.26 -22.72
CA PHE A 189 -23.30 -1.74 -21.49
C PHE A 189 -23.72 -0.27 -21.25
N ARG A 190 -23.64 0.61 -22.26
CA ARG A 190 -24.08 2.01 -22.14
C ARG A 190 -25.55 2.11 -21.73
N ASN A 191 -26.41 1.28 -22.29
CA ASN A 191 -27.83 1.28 -21.95
C ASN A 191 -28.13 0.78 -20.53
N SER A 192 -27.23 0.05 -19.94
CA SER A 192 -27.31 -0.39 -18.54
C SER A 192 -26.90 0.67 -17.52
N LEU A 193 -26.27 1.75 -17.99
CA LEU A 193 -25.83 2.86 -17.13
C LEU A 193 -26.91 3.95 -17.03
N PRO A 194 -27.02 4.62 -15.88
CA PRO A 194 -27.90 5.78 -15.75
C PRO A 194 -27.43 6.92 -16.66
N SER A 195 -28.36 7.77 -17.08
CA SER A 195 -28.05 9.01 -17.78
C SER A 195 -27.71 10.09 -16.75
N SER A 196 -26.56 10.71 -16.91
CA SER A 196 -26.05 11.73 -15.98
C SER A 196 -25.24 12.79 -16.73
N SER A 197 -25.34 14.05 -16.28
CA SER A 197 -24.46 15.14 -16.74
C SER A 197 -23.08 15.10 -16.08
N TYR A 198 -22.92 14.27 -15.05
CA TYR A 198 -21.70 14.12 -14.27
C TYR A 198 -20.95 12.82 -14.60
N ALA A 199 -21.23 12.21 -15.74
CA ALA A 199 -20.52 11.03 -16.19
C ALA A 199 -20.20 11.09 -17.68
N VAL A 200 -19.02 10.64 -18.03
CA VAL A 200 -18.57 10.42 -19.40
C VAL A 200 -18.28 8.94 -19.58
N PHE A 201 -18.80 8.39 -20.65
CA PHE A 201 -18.52 7.03 -21.07
C PHE A 201 -17.82 7.07 -22.44
N ASP A 202 -16.60 6.55 -22.50
CA ASP A 202 -15.89 6.31 -23.75
C ASP A 202 -16.14 4.88 -24.24
N SER A 203 -15.80 4.59 -25.51
CA SER A 203 -16.03 3.28 -26.11
C SER A 203 -14.76 2.49 -26.33
N GLY A 204 -13.62 2.95 -25.78
CA GLY A 204 -12.35 2.50 -26.28
C GLY A 204 -11.46 1.75 -25.30
N TRP A 205 -10.68 0.86 -25.90
CA TRP A 205 -9.49 0.28 -25.31
C TRP A 205 -8.32 0.52 -26.25
N LYS A 206 -7.19 0.89 -25.66
CA LYS A 206 -5.96 1.18 -26.39
C LYS A 206 -4.94 0.06 -26.19
N TYR A 207 -4.41 -0.46 -27.28
CA TYR A 207 -3.26 -1.38 -27.23
C TYR A 207 -1.96 -0.56 -27.18
N GLN A 208 -1.30 -0.55 -26.04
CA GLN A 208 -0.14 0.28 -25.75
C GLN A 208 1.01 -0.52 -25.18
N TYR A 209 2.24 -0.12 -25.56
CA TYR A 209 3.45 -0.68 -25.00
C TYR A 209 3.69 -0.19 -23.57
N ASP A 210 3.83 -1.14 -22.66
CA ASP A 210 4.22 -0.95 -21.26
C ASP A 210 5.74 -1.10 -21.15
N LYS A 211 6.44 0.03 -21.15
CA LYS A 211 7.91 0.07 -21.12
C LYS A 211 8.53 -0.48 -19.83
N PHE A 212 7.75 -0.56 -18.73
CA PHE A 212 8.24 -1.04 -17.45
C PHE A 212 8.26 -2.56 -17.38
N ASN A 213 7.32 -3.21 -18.08
CA ASN A 213 7.22 -4.66 -18.12
C ASN A 213 7.65 -5.25 -19.48
N ASP A 214 8.10 -4.43 -20.43
CA ASP A 214 8.54 -4.82 -21.79
C ASP A 214 7.49 -5.66 -22.53
N LEU A 215 6.23 -5.21 -22.50
CA LEU A 215 5.14 -5.89 -23.19
C LEU A 215 4.03 -4.92 -23.61
N TYR A 216 3.22 -5.34 -24.57
CA TYR A 216 2.02 -4.61 -24.95
C TYR A 216 0.81 -5.02 -24.08
N ARG A 217 0.05 -4.04 -23.65
CA ARG A 217 -1.18 -4.23 -22.87
C ARG A 217 -2.35 -3.47 -23.46
N ASN A 218 -3.53 -4.06 -23.32
CA ASN A 218 -4.78 -3.34 -23.53
C ASN A 218 -5.10 -2.54 -22.26
N ILE A 219 -5.31 -1.25 -22.39
CA ILE A 219 -5.71 -0.35 -21.31
C ILE A 219 -7.00 0.38 -21.69
N PRO A 220 -7.93 0.58 -20.76
CA PRO A 220 -9.11 1.40 -21.00
C PRO A 220 -8.69 2.86 -21.24
N LEU A 221 -9.44 3.59 -22.06
CA LEU A 221 -9.20 5.02 -22.35
C LEU A 221 -9.69 5.92 -21.23
#